data_e45ba6e7ce679244100de8d5c34cb91c
#
_entry.id   e45ba6e7ce679244100de8d5c34cb91c
#
_cell.length_a   1.000
_cell.length_b   1.000
_cell.length_c   1.000
_cell.angle_alpha   90.00
_cell.angle_beta   90.00
_cell.angle_gamma   90.00
#
_symmetry.space_group_name_H-M   'P 1'
#
loop_
_entity.id
_entity.type
_entity.pdbx_description
1 polymer ?
#
loop_
_entity_poly.entity_id
_entity_poly.type
_entity_poly.pdbx_seq_one_letter_code
_entity_poly.pdbx_strand_id
1 'polypeptide(L)'
;AQSIIDAGRFLYGQGWSPATSSNYSARIDDEHIAVTVSGRHKGQLVAGDVMVVDLAGTPVQSNARSSAETRLHTVLYQTFPDVGAVLHTHSVKATVLSRLLPAGEPLKLQGYELQKAFSGVDTHESQLAVPVFDNTQDIPALADQTRDWFRQHPEQHGNQTK
;
A
#
# COMPACT_ATOMS: atom_id res chain seq x y z
N ALA A 1 7.13 14.43 -4.92
CA ALA A 1 5.94 14.94 -4.20
C ALA A 1 4.72 15.03 -5.13
N GLN A 2 4.87 15.57 -6.37
CA GLN A 2 3.72 15.84 -7.23
C GLN A 2 2.88 14.59 -7.52
N SER A 3 3.50 13.46 -7.86
CA SER A 3 2.79 12.20 -8.12
C SER A 3 1.94 11.72 -6.93
N ILE A 4 2.41 11.93 -5.69
CA ILE A 4 1.67 11.61 -4.46
C ILE A 4 0.46 12.56 -4.30
N ILE A 5 0.61 13.84 -4.61
CA ILE A 5 -0.46 14.84 -4.56
C ILE A 5 -1.56 14.49 -5.57
N ASP A 6 -1.18 14.14 -6.79
CA ASP A 6 -2.12 13.80 -7.85
C ASP A 6 -2.86 12.48 -7.55
N ALA A 7 -2.15 11.46 -7.05
CA ALA A 7 -2.77 10.23 -6.55
C ALA A 7 -3.75 10.53 -5.40
N GLY A 8 -3.38 11.42 -4.47
CA GLY A 8 -4.24 11.84 -3.37
C GLY A 8 -5.56 12.46 -3.84
N ARG A 9 -5.51 13.38 -4.79
CA ARG A 9 -6.72 13.99 -5.39
C ARG A 9 -7.59 12.96 -6.08
N PHE A 10 -6.98 12.09 -6.89
CA PHE A 10 -7.70 11.06 -7.62
C PHE A 10 -8.42 10.11 -6.67
N LEU A 11 -7.70 9.53 -5.70
CA LEU A 11 -8.26 8.54 -4.76
C LEU A 11 -9.29 9.15 -3.81
N TYR A 12 -9.09 10.41 -3.40
CA TYR A 12 -10.12 11.15 -2.66
C TYR A 12 -11.38 11.35 -3.50
N GLY A 13 -11.23 11.73 -4.77
CA GLY A 13 -12.35 11.87 -5.72
C GLY A 13 -13.15 10.57 -5.93
N GLN A 14 -12.50 9.40 -5.78
CA GLN A 14 -13.17 8.10 -5.80
C GLN A 14 -13.85 7.73 -4.47
N GLY A 15 -13.74 8.57 -3.44
CA GLY A 15 -14.25 8.27 -2.09
C GLY A 15 -13.42 7.23 -1.32
N TRP A 16 -12.19 6.96 -1.73
CA TRP A 16 -11.34 5.93 -1.11
C TRP A 16 -10.41 6.46 -0.02
N SER A 17 -10.45 7.75 0.23
CA SER A 17 -9.62 8.41 1.25
C SER A 17 -10.45 9.42 2.06
N PRO A 18 -11.47 8.96 2.80
CA PRO A 18 -12.35 9.86 3.54
C PRO A 18 -11.58 10.60 4.64
N ALA A 19 -11.97 11.86 4.86
CA ALA A 19 -11.37 12.75 5.87
C ALA A 19 -9.85 12.84 5.73
N THR A 20 -9.10 12.51 6.80
CA THR A 20 -7.63 12.48 6.85
C THR A 20 -7.05 11.07 6.79
N SER A 21 -7.89 10.06 6.49
CA SER A 21 -7.47 8.68 6.34
C SER A 21 -6.53 8.48 5.15
N SER A 22 -6.01 7.28 4.99
CA SER A 22 -5.07 6.89 3.94
C SER A 22 -3.66 7.46 4.12
N ASN A 23 -2.70 6.86 3.46
CA ASN A 23 -1.34 7.35 3.33
C ASN A 23 -0.72 6.79 2.04
N TYR A 24 0.16 7.57 1.44
CA TYR A 24 0.76 7.27 0.14
C TYR A 24 2.25 7.49 0.22
N SER A 25 2.99 6.65 -0.47
CA SER A 25 4.43 6.80 -0.61
C SER A 25 4.91 6.50 -2.03
N ALA A 26 6.08 7.01 -2.36
CA ALA A 26 6.77 6.73 -3.60
C ALA A 26 8.28 6.59 -3.33
N ARG A 27 8.92 5.62 -3.98
CA ARG A 27 10.36 5.44 -3.90
C ARG A 27 11.09 6.64 -4.51
N ILE A 28 12.12 7.10 -3.83
CA ILE A 28 13.04 8.14 -4.34
C ILE A 28 14.30 7.48 -4.89
N ASP A 29 14.88 6.60 -4.09
CA ASP A 29 16.09 5.83 -4.37
C ASP A 29 16.08 4.52 -3.56
N ASP A 30 17.24 3.83 -3.51
CA ASP A 30 17.36 2.54 -2.82
C ASP A 30 17.26 2.65 -1.30
N GLU A 31 17.38 3.84 -0.73
CA GLU A 31 17.41 4.07 0.72
C GLU A 31 16.24 4.91 1.22
N HIS A 32 15.54 5.66 0.34
CA HIS A 32 14.57 6.67 0.74
C HIS A 32 13.24 6.55 0.00
N ILE A 33 12.18 6.90 0.71
CA ILE A 33 10.84 7.08 0.15
C ILE A 33 10.28 8.45 0.53
N ALA A 34 9.50 9.04 -0.38
CA ALA A 34 8.61 10.13 -0.07
C ALA A 34 7.31 9.56 0.50
N VAL A 35 6.80 10.10 1.62
CA VAL A 35 5.56 9.63 2.24
C VAL A 35 4.72 10.81 2.73
N THR A 36 3.40 10.64 2.75
CA THR A 36 2.49 11.67 3.27
C THR A 36 2.67 11.89 4.77
N VAL A 37 2.69 13.15 5.19
CA VAL A 37 2.64 13.56 6.60
C VAL A 37 1.32 13.10 7.20
N SER A 38 1.37 12.64 8.46
CA SER A 38 0.21 12.16 9.20
C SER A 38 -0.89 13.23 9.35
N GLY A 39 -2.16 12.80 9.27
CA GLY A 39 -3.32 13.67 9.53
C GLY A 39 -3.63 14.69 8.43
N ARG A 40 -3.04 14.58 7.23
CA ARG A 40 -3.31 15.48 6.11
C ARG A 40 -4.48 15.00 5.26
N HIS A 41 -5.30 15.96 4.80
CA HIS A 41 -6.44 15.69 3.92
C HIS A 41 -5.95 15.33 2.51
N LYS A 42 -6.23 14.09 2.06
CA LYS A 42 -5.60 13.52 0.85
C LYS A 42 -6.02 14.20 -0.46
N GLY A 43 -7.21 14.79 -0.50
CA GLY A 43 -7.67 15.57 -1.66
C GLY A 43 -7.10 17.00 -1.73
N GLN A 44 -6.38 17.45 -0.69
CA GLN A 44 -5.89 18.82 -0.56
C GLN A 44 -4.38 18.87 -0.24
N LEU A 45 -3.65 17.81 -0.56
CA LEU A 45 -2.22 17.74 -0.31
C LEU A 45 -1.48 18.85 -1.07
N VAL A 46 -0.48 19.40 -0.40
CA VAL A 46 0.52 20.31 -0.97
C VAL A 46 1.93 19.74 -0.76
N ALA A 47 2.94 20.32 -1.39
CA ALA A 47 4.31 19.78 -1.31
C ALA A 47 4.84 19.63 0.13
N GLY A 48 4.47 20.53 1.03
CA GLY A 48 4.82 20.47 2.46
C GLY A 48 4.13 19.36 3.24
N ASP A 49 3.15 18.67 2.66
CA ASP A 49 2.47 17.51 3.25
C ASP A 49 3.12 16.17 2.85
N VAL A 50 4.25 16.23 2.16
CA VAL A 50 5.06 15.08 1.79
C VAL A 50 6.44 15.23 2.42
N MET A 51 6.88 14.20 3.12
CA MET A 51 8.17 14.15 3.80
C MET A 51 9.00 12.99 3.26
N VAL A 52 10.31 13.03 3.53
CA VAL A 52 11.23 11.93 3.20
C VAL A 52 11.52 11.12 4.46
N VAL A 53 11.48 9.81 4.33
CA VAL A 53 11.93 8.86 5.36
C VAL A 53 12.86 7.83 4.74
N ASP A 54 13.73 7.25 5.56
CA ASP A 54 14.52 6.08 5.18
C ASP A 54 13.66 4.79 5.18
N LEU A 55 14.24 3.67 4.75
CA LEU A 55 13.53 2.38 4.75
C LEU A 55 13.33 1.78 6.15
N ALA A 56 13.83 2.41 7.20
CA ALA A 56 13.46 2.11 8.59
C ALA A 56 12.23 2.91 9.04
N GLY A 57 11.81 3.92 8.24
CA GLY A 57 10.71 4.83 8.55
C GLY A 57 11.16 6.07 9.32
N THR A 58 12.47 6.30 9.45
CA THR A 58 13.03 7.45 10.16
C THR A 58 12.97 8.70 9.27
N PRO A 59 12.45 9.84 9.77
CA PRO A 59 12.43 11.07 9.01
C PRO A 59 13.84 11.56 8.64
N VAL A 60 14.00 11.96 7.38
CA VAL A 60 15.24 12.58 6.88
C VAL A 60 15.02 14.09 6.78
N GLN A 61 15.81 14.86 7.53
CA GLN A 61 15.79 16.33 7.54
C GLN A 61 14.39 16.96 7.78
N SER A 62 13.54 16.30 8.58
CA SER A 62 12.20 16.76 8.89
C SER A 62 11.83 16.48 10.33
N ASN A 63 11.12 17.44 10.96
CA ASN A 63 10.48 17.26 12.27
C ASN A 63 9.01 16.82 12.13
N ALA A 64 8.51 16.65 10.91
CA ALA A 64 7.16 16.17 10.67
C ALA A 64 7.04 14.69 11.08
N ARG A 65 5.82 14.28 11.40
CA ARG A 65 5.51 12.90 11.77
C ARG A 65 4.83 12.18 10.60
N SER A 66 5.40 11.08 10.17
CA SER A 66 4.73 10.17 9.23
C SER A 66 3.60 9.40 9.93
N SER A 67 2.74 8.73 9.16
CA SER A 67 1.73 7.82 9.71
C SER A 67 2.39 6.68 10.49
N ALA A 68 1.73 6.18 11.54
CA ALA A 68 2.14 4.94 12.21
C ALA A 68 2.23 3.77 11.20
N GLU A 69 1.40 3.79 10.16
CA GLU A 69 1.36 2.79 9.09
C GLU A 69 2.50 2.89 8.07
N THR A 70 3.39 3.90 8.20
CA THR A 70 4.59 4.01 7.35
C THR A 70 5.44 2.73 7.39
N ARG A 71 5.40 1.98 8.49
CA ARG A 71 6.09 0.69 8.62
C ARG A 71 5.55 -0.35 7.61
N LEU A 72 4.26 -0.35 7.30
CA LEU A 72 3.70 -1.21 6.26
C LEU A 72 4.24 -0.85 4.87
N HIS A 73 4.42 0.45 4.59
CA HIS A 73 5.03 0.89 3.34
C HIS A 73 6.50 0.45 3.25
N THR A 74 7.29 0.71 4.30
CA THR A 74 8.72 0.39 4.26
C THR A 74 8.99 -1.11 4.13
N VAL A 75 8.18 -1.97 4.76
CA VAL A 75 8.33 -3.42 4.63
C VAL A 75 8.09 -3.90 3.20
N LEU A 76 7.15 -3.27 2.47
CA LEU A 76 6.91 -3.59 1.06
C LEU A 76 8.09 -3.16 0.18
N TYR A 77 8.65 -1.97 0.40
CA TYR A 77 9.84 -1.53 -0.34
C TYR A 77 11.08 -2.38 -0.03
N GLN A 78 11.22 -2.87 1.20
CA GLN A 78 12.31 -3.79 1.59
C GLN A 78 12.12 -5.18 0.97
N THR A 79 10.87 -5.63 0.84
CA THR A 79 10.54 -6.95 0.28
C THR A 79 10.59 -6.96 -1.25
N PHE A 80 10.23 -5.84 -1.88
CA PHE A 80 10.11 -5.68 -3.32
C PHE A 80 10.93 -4.46 -3.80
N PRO A 81 12.20 -4.66 -4.17
CA PRO A 81 13.07 -3.54 -4.61
C PRO A 81 12.52 -2.74 -5.80
N ASP A 82 11.75 -3.40 -6.67
CA ASP A 82 11.21 -2.77 -7.89
C ASP A 82 9.88 -2.02 -7.66
N VAL A 83 9.28 -2.12 -6.45
CA VAL A 83 8.07 -1.37 -6.14
C VAL A 83 8.37 0.12 -6.10
N GLY A 84 7.73 0.88 -6.99
CA GLY A 84 7.89 2.33 -7.11
C GLY A 84 6.95 3.14 -6.20
N ALA A 85 5.78 2.60 -5.84
CA ALA A 85 4.81 3.30 -4.99
C ALA A 85 3.97 2.33 -4.14
N VAL A 86 3.54 2.78 -2.97
CA VAL A 86 2.60 2.09 -2.09
C VAL A 86 1.46 3.04 -1.73
N LEU A 87 0.22 2.61 -2.00
CA LEU A 87 -0.99 3.42 -1.79
C LEU A 87 -1.94 2.69 -0.85
N HIS A 88 -2.09 3.20 0.37
CA HIS A 88 -3.07 2.71 1.33
C HIS A 88 -4.37 3.51 1.21
N THR A 89 -5.48 2.82 0.99
CA THR A 89 -6.82 3.41 0.82
C THR A 89 -7.86 2.73 1.69
N HIS A 90 -9.02 3.38 1.85
CA HIS A 90 -10.17 2.89 2.62
C HIS A 90 -11.39 2.70 1.70
N SER A 91 -11.27 1.86 0.67
CA SER A 91 -12.40 1.51 -0.19
C SER A 91 -13.47 0.77 0.61
N VAL A 92 -14.70 1.28 0.63
CA VAL A 92 -15.83 0.64 1.33
C VAL A 92 -16.06 -0.77 0.80
N LYS A 93 -15.97 -0.97 -0.51
CA LYS A 93 -16.17 -2.30 -1.13
C LYS A 93 -15.10 -3.30 -0.69
N ALA A 94 -13.83 -2.89 -0.68
CA ALA A 94 -12.74 -3.75 -0.20
C ALA A 94 -12.90 -4.09 1.29
N THR A 95 -13.29 -3.09 2.10
CA THR A 95 -13.55 -3.28 3.53
C THR A 95 -14.69 -4.28 3.77
N VAL A 96 -15.81 -4.15 3.03
CA VAL A 96 -16.93 -5.09 3.16
C VAL A 96 -16.50 -6.49 2.75
N LEU A 97 -15.81 -6.65 1.60
CA LEU A 97 -15.33 -7.95 1.14
C LEU A 97 -14.39 -8.60 2.16
N SER A 98 -13.43 -7.86 2.71
CA SER A 98 -12.51 -8.41 3.71
C SER A 98 -13.21 -8.90 4.98
N ARG A 99 -14.33 -8.29 5.36
CA ARG A 99 -15.10 -8.71 6.54
C ARG A 99 -16.05 -9.88 6.29
N LEU A 100 -16.33 -10.21 5.04
CA LEU A 100 -17.15 -11.37 4.66
C LEU A 100 -16.34 -12.66 4.55
N LEU A 101 -15.02 -12.57 4.55
CA LEU A 101 -14.13 -13.72 4.45
C LEU A 101 -13.96 -14.38 5.83
N PRO A 102 -13.81 -15.71 5.88
CA PRO A 102 -13.34 -16.39 7.07
C PRO A 102 -11.99 -15.89 7.52
N ALA A 103 -11.71 -15.90 8.83
CA ALA A 103 -10.42 -15.47 9.36
C ALA A 103 -9.26 -16.26 8.74
N GLY A 104 -8.24 -15.55 8.27
CA GLY A 104 -7.04 -16.14 7.66
C GLY A 104 -7.20 -16.58 6.20
N GLU A 105 -8.40 -16.45 5.62
CA GLU A 105 -8.61 -16.78 4.21
C GLU A 105 -8.30 -15.58 3.30
N PRO A 106 -7.52 -15.76 2.22
CA PRO A 106 -7.29 -14.71 1.24
C PRO A 106 -8.53 -14.48 0.37
N LEU A 107 -8.68 -13.26 -0.13
CA LEU A 107 -9.66 -12.97 -1.17
C LEU A 107 -9.18 -13.59 -2.49
N LYS A 108 -9.96 -14.53 -3.02
CA LYS A 108 -9.68 -15.16 -4.32
C LYS A 108 -10.40 -14.40 -5.43
N LEU A 109 -9.62 -13.91 -6.39
CA LEU A 109 -10.12 -13.25 -7.59
C LEU A 109 -9.94 -14.19 -8.79
N GLN A 110 -11.02 -14.47 -9.51
CA GLN A 110 -11.02 -15.27 -10.74
C GLN A 110 -12.20 -14.86 -11.63
N GLY A 111 -12.02 -14.89 -12.93
CA GLY A 111 -13.08 -14.59 -13.89
C GLY A 111 -13.28 -13.10 -14.18
N TYR A 112 -12.41 -12.21 -13.67
CA TYR A 112 -12.50 -10.77 -13.89
C TYR A 112 -11.46 -10.30 -14.91
N GLU A 113 -11.89 -9.63 -15.98
CA GLU A 113 -10.97 -9.03 -16.95
C GLU A 113 -9.99 -8.05 -16.30
N LEU A 114 -10.42 -7.32 -15.25
CA LEU A 114 -9.60 -6.38 -14.52
C LEU A 114 -8.39 -7.04 -13.80
N GLN A 115 -8.38 -8.36 -13.63
CA GLN A 115 -7.22 -9.08 -13.08
C GLN A 115 -5.96 -8.89 -13.91
N LYS A 116 -6.09 -8.64 -15.21
CA LYS A 116 -4.97 -8.33 -16.11
C LYS A 116 -4.21 -7.05 -15.74
N ALA A 117 -4.74 -6.24 -14.82
CA ALA A 117 -4.02 -5.09 -14.23
C ALA A 117 -2.92 -5.52 -13.25
N PHE A 118 -2.96 -6.77 -12.76
CA PHE A 118 -1.90 -7.31 -11.92
C PHE A 118 -0.75 -7.82 -12.77
N SER A 119 0.47 -7.51 -12.36
CA SER A 119 1.68 -7.96 -13.07
C SER A 119 1.73 -9.48 -13.15
N GLY A 120 2.04 -10.02 -14.35
CA GLY A 120 2.11 -11.45 -14.58
C GLY A 120 0.76 -12.16 -14.77
N VAL A 121 -0.34 -11.42 -14.85
CA VAL A 121 -1.67 -11.97 -15.12
C VAL A 121 -2.11 -11.60 -16.54
N ASP A 122 -2.12 -12.60 -17.43
CA ASP A 122 -2.44 -12.41 -18.85
C ASP A 122 -3.88 -12.82 -19.20
N THR A 123 -4.59 -13.52 -18.29
CA THR A 123 -5.93 -14.03 -18.53
C THR A 123 -6.83 -13.87 -17.32
N HIS A 124 -8.12 -13.67 -17.55
CA HIS A 124 -9.16 -13.66 -16.51
C HIS A 124 -9.38 -15.04 -15.86
N GLU A 125 -8.88 -16.11 -16.46
CA GLU A 125 -8.97 -17.48 -15.90
C GLU A 125 -7.95 -17.71 -14.78
N SER A 126 -6.91 -16.89 -14.69
CA SER A 126 -5.93 -16.94 -13.60
C SER A 126 -6.62 -16.77 -12.25
N GLN A 127 -6.14 -17.46 -11.23
CA GLN A 127 -6.57 -17.23 -9.85
C GLN A 127 -5.53 -16.37 -9.12
N LEU A 128 -5.99 -15.26 -8.57
CA LEU A 128 -5.20 -14.39 -7.70
C LEU A 128 -5.67 -14.55 -6.25
N ALA A 129 -4.74 -14.59 -5.32
CA ALA A 129 -5.00 -14.54 -3.90
C ALA A 129 -4.53 -13.20 -3.33
N VAL A 130 -5.47 -12.39 -2.83
CA VAL A 130 -5.17 -11.14 -2.14
C VAL A 130 -5.20 -11.42 -0.65
N PRO A 131 -4.08 -11.26 0.08
CA PRO A 131 -4.05 -11.52 1.52
C PRO A 131 -4.99 -10.59 2.27
N VAL A 132 -5.66 -11.13 3.28
CA VAL A 132 -6.49 -10.37 4.20
C VAL A 132 -5.99 -10.60 5.61
N PHE A 133 -5.63 -9.53 6.30
CA PHE A 133 -5.13 -9.54 7.66
C PHE A 133 -6.16 -8.94 8.61
N ASP A 134 -6.20 -9.44 9.83
CA ASP A 134 -7.00 -8.83 10.89
C ASP A 134 -6.51 -7.41 11.19
N ASN A 135 -7.47 -6.51 11.45
CA ASN A 135 -7.14 -5.14 11.81
C ASN A 135 -6.50 -5.10 13.22
N THR A 136 -5.36 -4.43 13.33
CA THR A 136 -4.63 -4.26 14.59
C THR A 136 -4.01 -2.88 14.69
N GLN A 137 -3.78 -2.40 15.91
CA GLN A 137 -2.97 -1.21 16.18
C GLN A 137 -1.48 -1.55 16.35
N ASP A 138 -1.12 -2.81 16.43
CA ASP A 138 0.27 -3.29 16.41
C ASP A 138 0.78 -3.33 14.96
N ILE A 139 1.11 -2.16 14.44
CA ILE A 139 1.60 -2.01 13.06
C ILE A 139 2.93 -2.76 12.82
N PRO A 140 3.90 -2.79 13.74
CA PRO A 140 5.07 -3.63 13.58
C PRO A 140 4.73 -5.12 13.36
N ALA A 141 3.86 -5.68 14.18
CA ALA A 141 3.44 -7.09 14.05
C ALA A 141 2.72 -7.32 12.70
N LEU A 142 1.84 -6.41 12.27
CA LEU A 142 1.16 -6.50 10.98
C LEU A 142 2.14 -6.40 9.81
N ALA A 143 3.16 -5.55 9.90
CA ALA A 143 4.21 -5.44 8.89
C ALA A 143 5.02 -6.73 8.77
N ASP A 144 5.36 -7.38 9.90
CA ASP A 144 6.04 -8.66 9.91
C ASP A 144 5.16 -9.77 9.30
N GLN A 145 3.87 -9.84 9.66
CA GLN A 145 2.90 -10.77 9.05
C GLN A 145 2.79 -10.57 7.54
N THR A 146 2.72 -9.32 7.09
CA THR A 146 2.66 -8.97 5.67
C THR A 146 3.91 -9.47 4.93
N ARG A 147 5.10 -9.19 5.47
CA ARG A 147 6.37 -9.66 4.91
C ARG A 147 6.43 -11.18 4.82
N ASP A 148 6.04 -11.87 5.90
CA ASP A 148 6.13 -13.32 6.00
C ASP A 148 5.12 -14.00 5.06
N TRP A 149 3.93 -13.42 4.91
CA TRP A 149 2.96 -13.89 3.92
C TRP A 149 3.53 -13.86 2.50
N PHE A 150 4.10 -12.73 2.09
CA PHE A 150 4.70 -12.61 0.76
C PHE A 150 5.89 -13.56 0.56
N ARG A 151 6.71 -13.80 1.57
CA ARG A 151 7.80 -14.78 1.49
C ARG A 151 7.32 -16.21 1.29
N GLN A 152 6.16 -16.55 1.84
CA GLN A 152 5.54 -17.87 1.71
C GLN A 152 4.76 -18.04 0.39
N HIS A 153 4.43 -16.95 -0.29
CA HIS A 153 3.65 -16.94 -1.53
C HIS A 153 4.39 -16.19 -2.66
N PRO A 154 5.57 -16.65 -3.06
CA PRO A 154 6.37 -15.95 -4.08
C PRO A 154 5.67 -15.87 -5.45
N GLU A 155 4.76 -16.80 -5.76
CA GLU A 155 3.95 -16.81 -6.98
C GLU A 155 2.96 -15.64 -7.06
N GLN A 156 2.61 -15.02 -5.93
CA GLN A 156 1.69 -13.88 -5.89
C GLN A 156 2.37 -12.54 -6.19
N HIS A 157 3.69 -12.54 -6.41
CA HIS A 157 4.45 -11.32 -6.65
C HIS A 157 4.50 -10.93 -8.14
N GLY A 158 3.95 -11.76 -9.03
CA GLY A 158 4.22 -11.65 -10.45
C GLY A 158 5.70 -11.86 -10.74
N ASN A 159 6.03 -12.68 -11.71
CA ASN A 159 7.42 -12.90 -12.14
C ASN A 159 8.00 -11.56 -12.66
N GLN A 160 8.65 -10.79 -11.80
CA GLN A 160 9.33 -9.53 -12.17
C GLN A 160 10.70 -9.81 -12.83
N THR A 161 10.72 -10.80 -13.74
CA THR A 161 11.85 -11.00 -14.63
C THR A 161 11.35 -10.84 -16.06
N LYS A 162 11.23 -9.58 -16.47
CA LYS A 162 11.39 -9.17 -17.88
C LYS A 162 12.03 -7.80 -17.93
#